data_6f0ec29b7300142b7de289bc018104a0
#
_entry.id   6f0ec29b7300142b7de289bc018104a0
#
_cell.length_a   1.000
_cell.length_b   1.000
_cell.length_c   1.000
_cell.angle_alpha   90.00
_cell.angle_beta   90.00
_cell.angle_gamma   90.00
#
_symmetry.space_group_name_H-M   'P 1'
#
loop_
_entity.id
_entity.type
_entity.pdbx_description
1 polymer ?
#
loop_
_entity_poly.entity_id
_entity_poly.type
_entity_poly.pdbx_seq_one_letter_code
_entity_poly.pdbx_strand_id
1 'polypeptide(L)'
;MGQLIVSVWLLVAAAVAQPQAGELPTGSRLAGRPLLGPQLTAKDQALGAKAMADCMYDQNVELARAVLLAANKEFADNAIRRLSGNINCSRLSVGNDLVQARVAKFSSEVLRGMLAERSLVKAGPALAALPALPLQKVYQRPWFAVTGRHLSVDEMGACIADTNPAGIAALIRTVPTSREEGAAFGALGANLSQCLRAGTKLQANRQSLRAALADALFQRLHAPAPAAEATP
;
A
#
# COMPACT_ATOMS: atom_id res chain seq x y z
N MET A 1 19.83 66.98 41.40
CA MET A 1 19.05 67.04 40.17
C MET A 1 19.69 66.06 39.18
N GLY A 2 19.20 64.89 39.18
CA GLY A 2 19.74 63.80 38.27
C GLY A 2 18.62 63.24 37.42
N GLN A 3 18.70 63.47 36.11
CA GLN A 3 17.76 62.93 35.13
C GLN A 3 18.12 61.48 34.82
N LEU A 4 17.16 60.55 35.08
CA LEU A 4 17.23 59.16 34.65
C LEU A 4 16.72 59.06 33.22
N ILE A 5 17.61 58.70 32.30
CA ILE A 5 17.25 58.37 30.92
C ILE A 5 16.89 56.89 30.88
N VAL A 6 15.60 56.60 30.65
CA VAL A 6 15.10 55.24 30.45
C VAL A 6 15.23 54.94 28.95
N SER A 7 16.17 54.07 28.58
CA SER A 7 16.33 53.57 27.21
C SER A 7 15.38 52.40 27.03
N VAL A 8 14.35 52.59 26.19
CA VAL A 8 13.44 51.53 25.75
C VAL A 8 14.10 50.81 24.57
N TRP A 9 14.49 49.55 24.78
CA TRP A 9 14.93 48.68 23.70
C TRP A 9 13.73 48.01 23.05
N LEU A 10 13.42 48.39 21.81
CA LEU A 10 12.47 47.73 20.95
C LEU A 10 13.11 46.43 20.43
N LEU A 11 12.68 45.30 20.99
CA LEU A 11 12.98 43.98 20.45
C LEU A 11 12.13 43.75 19.18
N VAL A 12 12.75 43.90 18.02
CA VAL A 12 12.17 43.45 16.75
C VAL A 12 12.34 41.94 16.69
N ALA A 13 11.27 41.21 16.95
CA ALA A 13 11.21 39.77 16.72
C ALA A 13 11.18 39.52 15.20
N ALA A 14 12.34 39.18 14.63
CA ALA A 14 12.42 38.64 13.27
C ALA A 14 11.77 37.25 13.26
N ALA A 15 10.58 37.14 12.67
CA ALA A 15 9.97 35.87 12.38
C ALA A 15 10.84 35.14 11.32
N VAL A 16 11.65 34.20 11.78
CA VAL A 16 12.37 33.28 10.90
C VAL A 16 11.33 32.35 10.31
N ALA A 17 10.97 32.58 9.05
CA ALA A 17 10.20 31.62 8.27
C ALA A 17 10.99 30.31 8.18
N GLN A 18 10.57 29.29 8.90
CA GLN A 18 11.13 27.94 8.74
C GLN A 18 10.80 27.47 7.34
N PRO A 19 11.81 26.98 6.57
CA PRO A 19 11.53 26.29 5.33
C PRO A 19 10.72 25.06 5.69
N GLN A 20 9.47 24.99 5.22
CA GLN A 20 8.68 23.77 5.25
C GLN A 20 9.48 22.71 4.50
N ALA A 21 10.02 21.76 5.26
CA ALA A 21 10.58 20.56 4.68
C ALA A 21 9.49 19.95 3.78
N GLY A 22 9.73 19.97 2.47
CA GLY A 22 8.79 19.47 1.49
C GLY A 22 8.45 18.03 1.84
N GLU A 23 7.20 17.81 2.24
CA GLU A 23 6.65 16.47 2.35
C GLU A 23 6.85 15.78 1.01
N LEU A 24 7.72 14.78 0.98
CA LEU A 24 7.83 13.88 -0.16
C LEU A 24 6.46 13.20 -0.31
N PRO A 25 5.79 13.34 -1.46
CA PRO A 25 4.46 12.79 -1.63
C PRO A 25 4.54 11.28 -1.83
N THR A 26 4.67 10.53 -0.73
CA THR A 26 4.47 9.08 -0.68
C THR A 26 3.01 8.70 -0.50
N GLY A 27 2.12 9.55 -0.96
CA GLY A 27 0.69 9.31 -0.98
C GLY A 27 0.19 9.16 -2.40
N SER A 28 -0.50 8.08 -2.68
CA SER A 28 -1.30 7.94 -3.89
C SER A 28 -2.14 9.20 -4.07
N ARG A 29 -1.78 10.06 -5.02
CA ARG A 29 -2.57 11.25 -5.37
C ARG A 29 -3.85 10.78 -6.05
N LEU A 30 -4.84 10.37 -5.28
CA LEU A 30 -6.24 10.35 -5.72
C LEU A 30 -6.82 11.78 -5.78
N ALA A 31 -6.01 12.79 -5.51
CA ALA A 31 -6.32 14.20 -5.70
C ALA A 31 -6.16 14.55 -7.19
N GLY A 32 -7.07 14.05 -8.01
CA GLY A 32 -7.19 14.44 -9.39
C GLY A 32 -8.27 15.50 -9.55
N ARG A 33 -8.26 16.26 -10.59
CA ARG A 33 -9.16 17.30 -11.07
C ARG A 33 -10.59 17.22 -10.51
N PRO A 34 -11.22 18.35 -10.13
CA PRO A 34 -12.64 18.38 -9.84
C PRO A 34 -13.40 17.88 -11.06
N LEU A 35 -13.99 16.71 -10.95
CA LEU A 35 -14.95 16.23 -11.92
C LEU A 35 -16.25 17.00 -11.70
N LEU A 36 -16.81 17.58 -12.75
CA LEU A 36 -18.16 18.11 -12.78
C LEU A 36 -19.14 16.93 -12.61
N GLY A 37 -19.45 16.59 -11.38
CA GLY A 37 -20.31 15.50 -10.95
C GLY A 37 -20.22 15.35 -9.43
N PRO A 38 -21.13 14.59 -8.78
CA PRO A 38 -21.05 14.35 -7.35
C PRO A 38 -19.66 13.81 -7.00
N GLN A 39 -18.99 14.50 -6.07
CA GLN A 39 -17.65 14.10 -5.65
C GLN A 39 -17.77 12.77 -4.91
N LEU A 40 -17.08 11.74 -5.44
CA LEU A 40 -17.00 10.44 -4.79
C LEU A 40 -16.34 10.58 -3.43
N THR A 41 -16.92 9.96 -2.41
CA THR A 41 -16.30 9.89 -1.09
C THR A 41 -15.01 9.07 -1.16
N ALA A 42 -14.11 9.25 -0.19
CA ALA A 42 -12.91 8.42 -0.09
C ALA A 42 -13.24 6.92 -0.01
N LYS A 43 -14.39 6.59 0.57
CA LYS A 43 -14.92 5.22 0.61
C LYS A 43 -15.28 4.72 -0.79
N ASP A 44 -16.03 5.50 -1.57
CA ASP A 44 -16.44 5.11 -2.92
C ASP A 44 -15.23 4.96 -3.84
N GLN A 45 -14.24 5.84 -3.69
CA GLN A 45 -12.96 5.76 -4.41
C GLN A 45 -12.21 4.45 -4.09
N ALA A 46 -12.16 4.06 -2.81
CA ALA A 46 -11.49 2.84 -2.38
C ALA A 46 -12.21 1.59 -2.92
N LEU A 47 -13.55 1.56 -2.83
CA LEU A 47 -14.36 0.46 -3.33
C LEU A 47 -14.28 0.35 -4.85
N GLY A 48 -14.37 1.48 -5.55
CA GLY A 48 -14.23 1.53 -7.01
C GLY A 48 -12.85 1.06 -7.47
N ALA A 49 -11.80 1.47 -6.75
CA ALA A 49 -10.43 1.04 -7.00
C ALA A 49 -10.27 -0.48 -6.89
N LYS A 50 -10.78 -1.04 -5.80
CA LYS A 50 -10.76 -2.49 -5.59
C LYS A 50 -11.56 -3.23 -6.66
N ALA A 51 -12.78 -2.81 -6.93
CA ALA A 51 -13.63 -3.42 -7.95
C ALA A 51 -12.97 -3.43 -9.33
N MET A 52 -12.28 -2.32 -9.69
CA MET A 52 -11.55 -2.22 -10.95
C MET A 52 -10.35 -3.18 -10.99
N ALA A 53 -9.57 -3.27 -9.94
CA ALA A 53 -8.43 -4.19 -9.85
C ALA A 53 -8.90 -5.66 -9.89
N ASP A 54 -9.99 -5.98 -9.20
CA ASP A 54 -10.61 -7.31 -9.22
C ASP A 54 -11.06 -7.69 -10.65
N CYS A 55 -11.73 -6.77 -11.36
CA CYS A 55 -12.12 -6.96 -12.75
C CYS A 55 -10.91 -7.15 -13.67
N MET A 56 -9.86 -6.30 -13.53
CA MET A 56 -8.63 -6.41 -14.33
C MET A 56 -7.97 -7.77 -14.12
N TYR A 57 -7.90 -8.24 -12.89
CA TYR A 57 -7.37 -9.56 -12.57
C TYR A 57 -8.20 -10.67 -13.22
N ASP A 58 -9.52 -10.64 -13.05
CA ASP A 58 -10.42 -11.69 -13.51
C ASP A 58 -10.49 -11.80 -15.03
N GLN A 59 -10.35 -10.70 -15.75
CA GLN A 59 -10.32 -10.68 -17.20
C GLN A 59 -8.97 -11.09 -17.80
N ASN A 60 -7.86 -10.91 -17.07
CA ASN A 60 -6.51 -11.17 -17.58
C ASN A 60 -5.61 -11.76 -16.50
N VAL A 61 -5.97 -12.93 -16.00
CA VAL A 61 -5.24 -13.62 -14.92
C VAL A 61 -3.75 -13.75 -15.24
N GLU A 62 -3.41 -14.17 -16.44
CA GLU A 62 -2.00 -14.36 -16.85
C GLU A 62 -1.21 -13.05 -16.85
N LEU A 63 -1.81 -11.98 -17.37
CA LEU A 63 -1.15 -10.67 -17.38
C LEU A 63 -1.04 -10.08 -15.96
N ALA A 64 -2.06 -10.27 -15.12
CA ALA A 64 -2.02 -9.88 -13.71
C ALA A 64 -0.93 -10.66 -12.95
N ARG A 65 -0.80 -11.97 -13.20
CA ARG A 65 0.30 -12.77 -12.63
C ARG A 65 1.66 -12.32 -13.15
N ALA A 66 1.76 -11.94 -14.43
CA ALA A 66 3.01 -11.39 -14.99
C ALA A 66 3.43 -10.09 -14.28
N VAL A 67 2.48 -9.22 -13.87
CA VAL A 67 2.77 -8.05 -13.03
C VAL A 67 3.34 -8.48 -11.69
N LEU A 68 2.71 -9.46 -11.04
CA LEU A 68 3.04 -9.89 -9.68
C LEU A 68 4.36 -10.66 -9.60
N LEU A 69 4.67 -11.46 -10.62
CA LEU A 69 5.86 -12.33 -10.67
C LEU A 69 6.98 -11.73 -11.55
N ALA A 70 6.89 -10.45 -11.89
CA ALA A 70 7.89 -9.77 -12.70
C ALA A 70 9.28 -9.86 -12.07
N ALA A 71 10.29 -10.18 -12.88
CA ALA A 71 11.68 -10.25 -12.44
C ALA A 71 12.35 -8.85 -12.35
N ASN A 72 11.82 -7.86 -13.07
CA ASN A 72 12.32 -6.49 -13.05
C ASN A 72 11.19 -5.47 -13.19
N LYS A 73 11.48 -4.23 -12.82
CA LYS A 73 10.49 -3.16 -12.78
C LYS A 73 9.97 -2.78 -14.17
N GLU A 74 10.81 -2.78 -15.18
CA GLU A 74 10.41 -2.42 -16.55
C GLU A 74 9.35 -3.39 -17.07
N PHE A 75 9.56 -4.69 -16.87
CA PHE A 75 8.59 -5.71 -17.25
C PHE A 75 7.27 -5.55 -16.47
N ALA A 76 7.34 -5.30 -15.16
CA ALA A 76 6.16 -5.03 -14.34
C ALA A 76 5.37 -3.82 -14.86
N ASP A 77 6.05 -2.70 -15.13
CA ASP A 77 5.43 -1.46 -15.62
C ASP A 77 4.81 -1.65 -17.02
N ASN A 78 5.47 -2.42 -17.91
CA ASN A 78 4.93 -2.78 -19.22
C ASN A 78 3.65 -3.62 -19.09
N ALA A 79 3.66 -4.62 -18.22
CA ALA A 79 2.50 -5.47 -17.96
C ALA A 79 1.35 -4.66 -17.35
N ILE A 80 1.63 -3.73 -16.42
CA ILE A 80 0.63 -2.81 -15.85
C ILE A 80 0.02 -1.93 -16.93
N ARG A 81 0.83 -1.34 -17.82
CA ARG A 81 0.31 -0.52 -18.93
C ARG A 81 -0.64 -1.30 -19.84
N ARG A 82 -0.27 -2.54 -20.18
CA ARG A 82 -1.13 -3.43 -20.99
C ARG A 82 -2.42 -3.79 -20.28
N LEU A 83 -2.35 -4.08 -18.98
CA LEU A 83 -3.49 -4.42 -18.15
C LEU A 83 -4.46 -3.22 -18.03
N SER A 84 -3.92 -2.03 -17.81
CA SER A 84 -4.69 -0.77 -17.68
C SER A 84 -5.29 -0.29 -19.01
N GLY A 85 -4.73 -0.70 -20.14
CA GLY A 85 -5.25 -0.41 -21.48
C GLY A 85 -6.52 -1.19 -21.82
N ASN A 86 -6.86 -2.21 -21.06
CA ASN A 86 -8.08 -2.99 -21.26
C ASN A 86 -9.27 -2.32 -20.58
N ILE A 87 -10.04 -1.53 -21.35
CA ILE A 87 -11.08 -0.61 -20.87
C ILE A 87 -12.38 -1.29 -20.41
N ASN A 88 -12.49 -2.59 -20.51
CA ASN A 88 -13.74 -3.30 -20.16
C ASN A 88 -14.11 -3.18 -18.68
N CYS A 89 -13.13 -2.88 -17.80
CA CYS A 89 -13.33 -2.66 -16.38
C CYS A 89 -13.65 -1.21 -15.98
N SER A 90 -13.79 -0.29 -16.95
CA SER A 90 -14.06 1.13 -16.67
C SER A 90 -15.52 1.45 -16.30
N ARG A 91 -16.42 0.49 -16.52
CA ARG A 91 -17.87 0.62 -16.25
C ARG A 91 -18.28 -0.31 -15.12
N LEU A 92 -17.87 0.02 -13.90
CA LEU A 92 -18.20 -0.79 -12.73
C LEU A 92 -19.27 -0.08 -11.91
N SER A 93 -20.28 -0.86 -11.49
CA SER A 93 -21.25 -0.42 -10.50
C SER A 93 -20.61 -0.53 -9.11
N VAL A 94 -20.57 0.55 -8.37
CA VAL A 94 -20.21 0.58 -6.96
C VAL A 94 -21.47 0.95 -6.18
N GLY A 95 -22.06 0.00 -5.50
CA GLY A 95 -23.38 0.16 -4.89
C GLY A 95 -24.50 0.22 -5.92
N ASN A 96 -25.51 1.04 -5.67
CA ASN A 96 -26.66 1.24 -6.60
C ASN A 96 -26.37 2.27 -7.69
N ASP A 97 -25.23 2.96 -7.65
CA ASP A 97 -24.88 3.98 -8.60
C ASP A 97 -23.89 3.43 -9.64
N LEU A 98 -24.17 3.68 -10.90
CA LEU A 98 -23.21 3.51 -11.99
C LEU A 98 -22.12 4.56 -11.84
N VAL A 99 -21.13 4.27 -11.03
CA VAL A 99 -19.92 5.07 -10.96
C VAL A 99 -19.15 4.78 -12.25
N GLN A 100 -19.19 5.71 -13.20
CA GLN A 100 -18.18 5.74 -14.26
C GLN A 100 -16.84 5.97 -13.55
N ALA A 101 -16.18 4.88 -13.17
CA ALA A 101 -14.80 4.93 -12.74
C ALA A 101 -13.98 5.39 -13.95
N ARG A 102 -13.98 6.71 -14.22
CA ARG A 102 -12.92 7.29 -15.03
C ARG A 102 -11.65 6.88 -14.35
N VAL A 103 -10.87 6.10 -15.06
CA VAL A 103 -9.58 5.51 -14.71
C VAL A 103 -8.94 6.26 -13.54
N ALA A 104 -9.20 5.81 -12.32
CA ALA A 104 -8.47 6.29 -11.18
C ALA A 104 -7.00 5.98 -11.52
N LYS A 105 -6.18 7.01 -11.63
CA LYS A 105 -4.74 6.82 -11.85
C LYS A 105 -4.19 6.23 -10.56
N PHE A 106 -4.23 4.91 -10.45
CA PHE A 106 -3.55 4.21 -9.38
C PHE A 106 -2.04 4.37 -9.58
N SER A 107 -1.32 4.53 -8.49
CA SER A 107 0.11 4.25 -8.54
C SER A 107 0.28 2.76 -8.86
N SER A 108 1.30 2.43 -9.65
CA SER A 108 1.61 1.04 -10.04
C SER A 108 1.73 0.11 -8.83
N GLU A 109 2.29 0.61 -7.74
CA GLU A 109 2.47 -0.11 -6.48
C GLU A 109 1.15 -0.46 -5.77
N VAL A 110 0.15 0.44 -5.81
CA VAL A 110 -1.19 0.18 -5.24
C VAL A 110 -1.95 -0.80 -6.12
N LEU A 111 -1.93 -0.62 -7.44
CA LEU A 111 -2.57 -1.57 -8.35
C LEU A 111 -1.96 -2.97 -8.20
N ARG A 112 -0.63 -3.08 -8.15
CA ARG A 112 0.06 -4.35 -7.92
C ARG A 112 -0.45 -5.05 -6.65
N GLY A 113 -0.55 -4.33 -5.53
CA GLY A 113 -1.05 -4.89 -4.28
C GLY A 113 -2.53 -5.31 -4.34
N MET A 114 -3.38 -4.56 -5.05
CA MET A 114 -4.79 -4.94 -5.25
C MET A 114 -4.94 -6.20 -6.13
N LEU A 115 -4.09 -6.35 -7.17
CA LEU A 115 -4.03 -7.58 -7.97
C LEU A 115 -3.58 -8.77 -7.12
N ALA A 116 -2.59 -8.56 -6.24
CA ALA A 116 -2.14 -9.57 -5.29
C ALA A 116 -3.28 -9.98 -4.34
N GLU A 117 -4.02 -9.01 -3.79
CA GLU A 117 -5.19 -9.26 -2.95
C GLU A 117 -6.21 -10.15 -3.66
N ARG A 118 -6.56 -9.84 -4.92
CA ARG A 118 -7.50 -10.65 -5.68
C ARG A 118 -7.00 -12.07 -5.91
N SER A 119 -5.72 -12.22 -6.22
CA SER A 119 -5.07 -13.54 -6.37
C SER A 119 -5.15 -14.36 -5.08
N LEU A 120 -4.83 -13.74 -3.94
CA LEU A 120 -4.86 -14.38 -2.62
C LEU A 120 -6.28 -14.82 -2.21
N VAL A 121 -7.28 -13.99 -2.48
CA VAL A 121 -8.69 -14.35 -2.22
C VAL A 121 -9.07 -15.61 -3.01
N LYS A 122 -8.60 -15.74 -4.25
CA LYS A 122 -8.83 -16.93 -5.08
C LYS A 122 -8.00 -18.15 -4.65
N ALA A 123 -6.85 -17.96 -4.04
CA ALA A 123 -6.03 -19.04 -3.53
C ALA A 123 -6.66 -19.80 -2.34
N GLY A 124 -7.59 -19.15 -1.62
CA GLY A 124 -8.46 -19.78 -0.62
C GLY A 124 -7.73 -20.63 0.43
N PRO A 125 -7.85 -21.99 0.34
CA PRO A 125 -7.28 -22.89 1.35
C PRO A 125 -5.76 -22.84 1.46
N ALA A 126 -5.04 -22.61 0.36
CA ALA A 126 -3.57 -22.51 0.36
C ALA A 126 -3.07 -21.37 1.25
N LEU A 127 -3.82 -20.26 1.30
CA LEU A 127 -3.50 -19.13 2.15
C LEU A 127 -3.65 -19.46 3.65
N ALA A 128 -4.65 -20.27 4.00
CA ALA A 128 -4.89 -20.69 5.38
C ALA A 128 -3.83 -21.67 5.91
N ALA A 129 -3.10 -22.32 5.02
CA ALA A 129 -2.07 -23.30 5.37
C ALA A 129 -0.68 -22.66 5.62
N LEU A 130 -0.51 -21.36 5.39
CA LEU A 130 0.77 -20.68 5.60
C LEU A 130 1.10 -20.58 7.09
N PRO A 131 2.17 -21.24 7.59
CA PRO A 131 2.58 -21.14 9.00
C PRO A 131 3.26 -19.79 9.24
N ALA A 132 3.20 -19.30 10.48
CA ALA A 132 4.05 -18.19 10.90
C ALA A 132 5.52 -18.63 10.95
N LEU A 133 6.41 -17.77 10.48
CA LEU A 133 7.86 -17.97 10.57
C LEU A 133 8.46 -17.10 11.67
N PRO A 134 9.63 -17.46 12.20
CA PRO A 134 10.35 -16.62 13.15
C PRO A 134 10.70 -15.25 12.57
N LEU A 135 10.75 -14.24 13.44
CA LEU A 135 11.21 -12.91 13.10
C LEU A 135 12.67 -12.97 12.64
N GLN A 136 12.96 -12.39 11.47
CA GLN A 136 14.31 -12.28 10.92
C GLN A 136 14.92 -10.93 11.27
N LYS A 137 16.24 -10.87 11.44
CA LYS A 137 16.97 -9.61 11.69
C LYS A 137 17.01 -8.71 10.46
N VAL A 138 17.02 -9.29 9.26
CA VAL A 138 17.12 -8.58 7.97
C VAL A 138 16.18 -9.27 6.99
N TYR A 139 15.43 -8.47 6.27
CA TYR A 139 14.57 -8.93 5.18
C TYR A 139 15.16 -8.46 3.86
N GLN A 140 15.53 -9.40 3.01
CA GLN A 140 15.97 -9.16 1.63
C GLN A 140 15.21 -10.12 0.72
N ARG A 141 14.54 -9.58 -0.27
CA ARG A 141 13.76 -10.37 -1.23
C ARG A 141 13.95 -9.82 -2.64
N PRO A 142 14.11 -10.66 -3.66
CA PRO A 142 14.30 -10.19 -5.05
C PRO A 142 13.18 -9.28 -5.55
N TRP A 143 11.95 -9.51 -5.11
CA TRP A 143 10.79 -8.74 -5.52
C TRP A 143 10.77 -7.28 -4.99
N PHE A 144 11.61 -6.91 -4.04
CA PHE A 144 11.71 -5.52 -3.57
C PHE A 144 12.08 -4.56 -4.70
N ALA A 145 12.94 -5.00 -5.62
CA ALA A 145 13.39 -4.17 -6.73
C ALA A 145 12.29 -3.81 -7.75
N VAL A 146 11.16 -4.54 -7.74
CA VAL A 146 10.11 -4.38 -8.76
C VAL A 146 8.88 -3.65 -8.27
N THR A 147 8.74 -3.42 -6.97
CA THR A 147 7.53 -2.84 -6.37
C THR A 147 7.39 -1.35 -6.61
N GLY A 148 8.50 -0.63 -6.66
CA GLY A 148 8.54 0.84 -6.70
C GLY A 148 8.25 1.51 -5.35
N ARG A 149 8.02 0.73 -4.29
CA ARG A 149 7.84 1.21 -2.91
C ARG A 149 9.18 1.53 -2.25
N HIS A 150 9.14 2.29 -1.17
CA HIS A 150 10.31 2.48 -0.33
C HIS A 150 10.70 1.15 0.33
N LEU A 151 12.00 0.86 0.39
CA LEU A 151 12.54 -0.41 0.89
C LEU A 151 12.01 -0.79 2.29
N SER A 152 11.88 0.18 3.20
CA SER A 152 11.35 -0.07 4.54
C SER A 152 9.89 -0.54 4.55
N VAL A 153 9.09 -0.19 3.54
CA VAL A 153 7.71 -0.67 3.39
C VAL A 153 7.71 -2.13 2.94
N ASP A 154 8.57 -2.48 2.00
CA ASP A 154 8.69 -3.86 1.52
C ASP A 154 9.29 -4.79 2.58
N GLU A 155 10.31 -4.34 3.32
CA GLU A 155 10.87 -5.08 4.46
C GLU A 155 9.83 -5.32 5.55
N MET A 156 9.07 -4.29 5.93
CA MET A 156 7.97 -4.41 6.87
C MET A 156 6.90 -5.38 6.36
N GLY A 157 6.51 -5.25 5.09
CA GLY A 157 5.54 -6.15 4.46
C GLY A 157 6.00 -7.61 4.50
N ALA A 158 7.26 -7.89 4.13
CA ALA A 158 7.85 -9.21 4.17
C ALA A 158 7.90 -9.77 5.61
N CYS A 159 8.30 -8.93 6.57
CA CYS A 159 8.32 -9.29 7.98
C CYS A 159 6.93 -9.71 8.48
N ILE A 160 5.89 -8.91 8.21
CA ILE A 160 4.53 -9.24 8.67
C ILE A 160 3.98 -10.45 7.91
N ALA A 161 4.27 -10.58 6.61
CA ALA A 161 3.87 -11.75 5.86
C ALA A 161 4.50 -13.03 6.42
N ASP A 162 5.73 -12.98 6.92
CA ASP A 162 6.40 -14.10 7.55
C ASP A 162 5.87 -14.37 8.97
N THR A 163 5.73 -13.36 9.80
CA THR A 163 5.42 -13.54 11.22
C THR A 163 3.92 -13.68 11.50
N ASN A 164 3.06 -13.08 10.68
CA ASN A 164 1.60 -13.10 10.86
C ASN A 164 0.83 -13.16 9.52
N PRO A 165 1.00 -14.21 8.71
CA PRO A 165 0.26 -14.37 7.45
C PRO A 165 -1.26 -14.42 7.66
N ALA A 166 -1.71 -15.01 8.76
CA ALA A 166 -3.13 -15.10 9.10
C ALA A 166 -3.76 -13.72 9.34
N GLY A 167 -3.03 -12.79 9.96
CA GLY A 167 -3.48 -11.42 10.16
C GLY A 167 -3.65 -10.66 8.85
N ILE A 168 -2.72 -10.82 7.90
CA ILE A 168 -2.88 -10.26 6.54
C ILE A 168 -4.06 -10.93 5.83
N ALA A 169 -4.20 -12.25 5.93
CA ALA A 169 -5.32 -12.98 5.33
C ALA A 169 -6.68 -12.52 5.89
N ALA A 170 -6.76 -12.20 7.18
CA ALA A 170 -7.94 -11.61 7.80
C ALA A 170 -8.22 -10.20 7.24
N LEU A 171 -7.18 -9.37 7.13
CA LEU A 171 -7.29 -8.01 6.58
C LEU A 171 -7.85 -8.01 5.14
N ILE A 172 -7.30 -8.81 4.25
CA ILE A 172 -7.70 -8.82 2.83
C ILE A 172 -9.13 -9.36 2.60
N ARG A 173 -9.71 -10.07 3.57
CA ARG A 173 -11.12 -10.50 3.53
C ARG A 173 -12.11 -9.42 3.95
N THR A 174 -11.64 -8.33 4.51
CA THR A 174 -12.50 -7.20 4.89
C THR A 174 -12.83 -6.32 3.70
N VAL A 175 -13.95 -5.60 3.80
CA VAL A 175 -14.30 -4.56 2.82
C VAL A 175 -13.44 -3.32 3.09
N PRO A 176 -12.77 -2.73 2.07
CA PRO A 176 -12.01 -1.50 2.25
C PRO A 176 -12.83 -0.40 2.93
N THR A 177 -12.21 0.36 3.81
CA THR A 177 -12.80 1.46 4.59
C THR A 177 -13.89 1.06 5.60
N SER A 178 -14.12 -0.24 5.78
CA SER A 178 -15.08 -0.73 6.77
C SER A 178 -14.52 -0.66 8.20
N ARG A 179 -15.40 -0.86 9.17
CA ARG A 179 -15.03 -0.99 10.58
C ARG A 179 -14.17 -2.24 10.83
N GLU A 180 -14.50 -3.31 10.13
CA GLU A 180 -13.81 -4.61 10.17
C GLU A 180 -12.38 -4.48 9.66
N GLU A 181 -12.16 -3.70 8.58
CA GLU A 181 -10.80 -3.36 8.12
C GLU A 181 -10.01 -2.61 9.21
N GLY A 182 -10.66 -1.63 9.85
CA GLY A 182 -10.04 -0.89 10.97
C GLY A 182 -9.64 -1.82 12.12
N ALA A 183 -10.50 -2.78 12.48
CA ALA A 183 -10.21 -3.78 13.51
C ALA A 183 -9.07 -4.73 13.10
N ALA A 184 -9.04 -5.18 11.83
CA ALA A 184 -7.97 -6.02 11.31
C ALA A 184 -6.61 -5.30 11.30
N PHE A 185 -6.55 -4.02 10.95
CA PHE A 185 -5.33 -3.21 11.10
C PHE A 185 -4.92 -3.05 12.57
N GLY A 186 -5.88 -2.85 13.47
CA GLY A 186 -5.60 -2.80 14.91
C GLY A 186 -4.97 -4.10 15.42
N ALA A 187 -5.47 -5.26 14.98
CA ALA A 187 -4.93 -6.56 15.32
C ALA A 187 -3.49 -6.78 14.80
N LEU A 188 -3.12 -6.14 13.68
CA LEU A 188 -1.76 -6.15 13.14
C LEU A 188 -0.82 -5.16 13.83
N GLY A 189 -1.31 -4.30 14.72
CA GLY A 189 -0.54 -3.20 15.31
C GLY A 189 0.75 -3.64 15.99
N ALA A 190 0.74 -4.72 16.76
CA ALA A 190 1.93 -5.27 17.41
C ALA A 190 2.98 -5.74 16.38
N ASN A 191 2.54 -6.44 15.32
CA ASN A 191 3.41 -6.90 14.25
C ASN A 191 4.00 -5.74 13.46
N LEU A 192 3.20 -4.70 13.17
CA LEU A 192 3.68 -3.47 12.53
C LEU A 192 4.81 -2.84 13.34
N SER A 193 4.65 -2.73 14.66
CA SER A 193 5.68 -2.15 15.54
C SER A 193 6.97 -2.96 15.56
N GLN A 194 6.89 -4.29 15.54
CA GLN A 194 8.06 -5.17 15.53
C GLN A 194 8.78 -5.18 14.16
N CYS A 195 8.03 -5.00 13.08
CA CYS A 195 8.54 -5.07 11.72
C CYS A 195 9.03 -3.72 11.18
N LEU A 196 8.80 -2.62 11.88
CA LEU A 196 9.33 -1.31 11.53
C LEU A 196 10.72 -1.13 12.14
N ARG A 197 11.64 -0.61 11.35
CA ARG A 197 12.96 -0.21 11.87
C ARG A 197 12.79 0.87 12.93
N ALA A 198 13.61 0.82 13.98
CA ALA A 198 13.63 1.84 15.01
C ALA A 198 13.76 3.25 14.40
N GLY A 199 12.93 4.19 14.84
CA GLY A 199 12.89 5.56 14.34
C GLY A 199 12.13 5.77 13.02
N THR A 200 11.65 4.70 12.36
CA THR A 200 10.84 4.83 11.14
C THR A 200 9.40 5.21 11.52
N LYS A 201 8.86 6.27 10.89
CA LYS A 201 7.44 6.61 10.98
C LYS A 201 6.74 6.14 9.72
N LEU A 202 5.72 5.33 9.88
CA LEU A 202 4.89 4.87 8.76
C LEU A 202 3.88 5.97 8.41
N GLN A 203 4.04 6.60 7.25
CA GLN A 203 3.10 7.60 6.71
C GLN A 203 2.28 7.03 5.55
N ALA A 204 1.89 5.77 5.64
CA ALA A 204 1.07 5.15 4.62
C ALA A 204 -0.42 5.38 4.89
N ASN A 205 -1.20 5.69 3.84
CA ASN A 205 -2.64 5.58 3.96
C ASN A 205 -3.05 4.09 4.03
N ARG A 206 -4.24 3.81 4.54
CA ARG A 206 -4.72 2.43 4.74
C ARG A 206 -4.71 1.59 3.45
N GLN A 207 -5.01 2.19 2.31
CA GLN A 207 -5.05 1.48 1.03
C GLN A 207 -3.66 1.08 0.56
N SER A 208 -2.68 1.99 0.65
CA SER A 208 -1.29 1.69 0.31
C SER A 208 -0.70 0.63 1.24
N LEU A 209 -1.01 0.71 2.53
CA LEU A 209 -0.57 -0.30 3.51
C LEU A 209 -1.20 -1.68 3.23
N ARG A 210 -2.52 -1.71 2.99
CA ARG A 210 -3.23 -2.93 2.61
C ARG A 210 -2.63 -3.54 1.34
N ALA A 211 -2.38 -2.74 0.32
CA ALA A 211 -1.77 -3.16 -0.94
C ALA A 211 -0.35 -3.74 -0.73
N ALA A 212 0.48 -3.09 0.10
CA ALA A 212 1.82 -3.58 0.41
C ALA A 212 1.80 -4.91 1.15
N LEU A 213 0.90 -5.09 2.13
CA LEU A 213 0.74 -6.32 2.88
C LEU A 213 0.21 -7.47 1.99
N ALA A 214 -0.77 -7.18 1.12
CA ALA A 214 -1.28 -8.16 0.18
C ALA A 214 -0.21 -8.64 -0.80
N ASP A 215 0.59 -7.72 -1.38
CA ASP A 215 1.69 -8.08 -2.26
C ASP A 215 2.75 -8.93 -1.53
N ALA A 216 3.15 -8.53 -0.33
CA ALA A 216 4.11 -9.30 0.46
C ALA A 216 3.62 -10.73 0.78
N LEU A 217 2.35 -10.89 1.13
CA LEU A 217 1.77 -12.21 1.38
C LEU A 217 1.67 -13.05 0.09
N PHE A 218 1.34 -12.41 -1.04
CA PHE A 218 1.37 -13.06 -2.35
C PHE A 218 2.77 -13.56 -2.69
N GLN A 219 3.79 -12.73 -2.51
CA GLN A 219 5.17 -13.09 -2.78
C GLN A 219 5.61 -14.27 -1.88
N ARG A 220 5.22 -14.27 -0.62
CA ARG A 220 5.52 -15.37 0.30
C ARG A 220 4.84 -16.68 -0.14
N LEU A 221 3.61 -16.62 -0.64
CA LEU A 221 2.88 -17.81 -1.11
C LEU A 221 3.52 -18.43 -2.35
N HIS A 222 4.13 -17.60 -3.21
CA HIS A 222 4.66 -18.02 -4.53
C HIS A 222 6.19 -18.07 -4.59
N ALA A 223 6.90 -17.49 -3.64
CA ALA A 223 8.34 -17.60 -3.56
C ALA A 223 8.74 -18.97 -2.98
N PRO A 224 9.81 -19.62 -3.49
CA PRO A 224 10.39 -20.72 -2.76
C PRO A 224 10.79 -20.25 -1.37
N ALA A 225 10.50 -21.07 -0.36
CA ALA A 225 10.97 -20.81 0.99
C ALA A 225 12.49 -20.50 0.93
N PRO A 226 12.96 -19.43 1.62
CA PRO A 226 14.40 -19.23 1.73
C PRO A 226 14.98 -20.53 2.25
N ALA A 227 15.98 -21.08 1.55
CA ALA A 227 16.71 -22.23 2.04
C ALA A 227 17.11 -21.90 3.47
N ALA A 228 16.70 -22.73 4.42
CA ALA A 228 17.14 -22.60 5.80
C ALA A 228 18.65 -22.52 5.74
N GLU A 229 19.25 -21.38 6.11
CA GLU A 229 20.68 -21.29 6.27
C GLU A 229 21.03 -22.39 7.27
N ALA A 230 21.70 -23.43 6.77
CA ALA A 230 22.24 -24.46 7.61
C ALA A 230 23.16 -23.76 8.62
N THR A 231 22.74 -23.71 9.84
CA THR A 231 23.57 -23.18 10.94
C THR A 231 24.83 -24.04 10.98
N PRO A 232 26.04 -23.47 10.89
CA PRO A 232 27.28 -24.19 10.96
C PRO A 232 27.47 -24.84 12.31
#